data_61ebeeaf2590e491be81262e518b677a
#
_entry.id   61ebeeaf2590e491be81262e518b677a
#
_cell.length_a   1.000
_cell.length_b   1.000
_cell.length_c   1.000
_cell.angle_alpha   90.00
_cell.angle_beta   90.00
_cell.angle_gamma   90.00
#
_symmetry.space_group_name_H-M   'P 1'
#
loop_
_entity.id
_entity.type
_entity.pdbx_description
1 polymer ?
#
loop_
_entity_poly.entity_id
_entity_poly.type
_entity_poly.pdbx_seq_one_letter_code
_entity_poly.pdbx_strand_id
1 'polypeptide(L)'
;MGRSLQVVLAAVLMAVAAASASAPTRAADALRMRNGHGLFNDNCSACHQRNGAGLPGAFPNLAKSDFLQACPTCAIDFVVNGHTGRVIVNGRPYDGSMPPIGTGLTDQDIADILTYVLNSWGNHGPVVTGGEVAGVRRGSGR
;
A
#
# COMPACT_ATOMS: atom_id res chain seq x y z
N MET A 1 -40.10 -30.25 23.99
CA MET A 1 -38.73 -30.57 23.55
C MET A 1 -38.35 -29.96 22.18
N GLY A 2 -39.18 -29.17 21.51
CA GLY A 2 -38.86 -28.64 20.15
C GLY A 2 -38.20 -27.26 20.07
N ARG A 3 -38.43 -26.36 21.03
CA ARG A 3 -37.98 -24.96 20.92
C ARG A 3 -36.49 -24.76 21.26
N SER A 4 -35.97 -25.53 22.21
CA SER A 4 -34.54 -25.44 22.59
C SER A 4 -33.59 -25.97 21.52
N LEU A 5 -33.98 -27.00 20.78
CA LEU A 5 -33.21 -27.61 19.70
C LEU A 5 -33.11 -26.66 18.49
N GLN A 6 -34.18 -25.93 18.17
CA GLN A 6 -34.20 -24.96 17.05
C GLN A 6 -33.33 -23.74 17.33
N VAL A 7 -33.27 -23.25 18.56
CA VAL A 7 -32.44 -22.10 18.95
C VAL A 7 -30.95 -22.47 18.90
N VAL A 8 -30.59 -23.68 19.32
CA VAL A 8 -29.19 -24.16 19.27
C VAL A 8 -28.74 -24.34 17.82
N LEU A 9 -29.60 -24.88 16.93
CA LEU A 9 -29.28 -25.07 15.52
C LEU A 9 -29.06 -23.73 14.79
N ALA A 10 -29.90 -22.72 15.10
CA ALA A 10 -29.76 -21.39 14.51
C ALA A 10 -28.48 -20.66 14.96
N ALA A 11 -28.11 -20.82 16.24
CA ALA A 11 -26.87 -20.23 16.77
C ALA A 11 -25.60 -20.86 16.17
N VAL A 12 -25.61 -22.17 15.93
CA VAL A 12 -24.48 -22.87 15.30
C VAL A 12 -24.32 -22.48 13.83
N LEU A 13 -25.42 -22.33 13.08
CA LEU A 13 -25.39 -21.89 11.68
C LEU A 13 -24.88 -20.45 11.54
N MET A 14 -25.23 -19.52 12.44
CA MET A 14 -24.72 -18.15 12.42
C MET A 14 -23.21 -18.10 12.76
N ALA A 15 -22.72 -18.92 13.67
CA ALA A 15 -21.29 -18.96 14.04
C ALA A 15 -20.41 -19.49 12.88
N VAL A 16 -20.89 -20.44 12.09
CA VAL A 16 -20.17 -20.98 10.92
C VAL A 16 -20.09 -19.95 9.79
N ALA A 17 -21.15 -19.17 9.57
CA ALA A 17 -21.15 -18.12 8.54
C ALA A 17 -20.18 -16.98 8.83
N ALA A 18 -20.00 -16.60 10.11
CA ALA A 18 -19.06 -15.54 10.51
C ALA A 18 -17.59 -15.95 10.33
N ALA A 19 -17.25 -17.23 10.50
CA ALA A 19 -15.89 -17.75 10.31
C ALA A 19 -15.44 -17.80 8.85
N SER A 20 -16.39 -17.93 7.92
CA SER A 20 -16.08 -18.05 6.49
C SER A 20 -15.77 -16.73 5.78
N ALA A 21 -16.16 -15.58 6.35
CA ALA A 21 -15.92 -14.26 5.75
C ALA A 21 -14.50 -13.73 5.93
N SER A 22 -13.70 -14.28 6.83
CA SER A 22 -12.36 -13.75 7.15
C SER A 22 -11.24 -14.36 6.31
N ALA A 23 -11.42 -15.53 5.74
CA ALA A 23 -10.38 -16.25 4.99
C ALA A 23 -10.05 -15.61 3.61
N PRO A 24 -11.01 -15.17 2.79
CA PRO A 24 -10.71 -14.56 1.50
C PRO A 24 -9.94 -13.23 1.59
N THR A 25 -10.19 -12.44 2.63
CA THR A 25 -9.52 -11.15 2.83
C THR A 25 -8.02 -11.33 3.11
N ARG A 26 -7.64 -12.25 3.99
CA ARG A 26 -6.24 -12.54 4.31
C ARG A 26 -5.45 -13.09 3.11
N ALA A 27 -6.08 -13.93 2.31
CA ALA A 27 -5.45 -14.47 1.10
C ALA A 27 -5.24 -13.37 0.04
N ALA A 28 -6.20 -12.49 -0.14
CA ALA A 28 -6.11 -11.35 -1.05
C ALA A 28 -5.01 -10.37 -0.61
N ASP A 29 -4.92 -10.05 0.68
CA ASP A 29 -3.88 -9.17 1.22
C ASP A 29 -2.48 -9.79 1.07
N ALA A 30 -2.33 -11.10 1.30
CA ALA A 30 -1.07 -11.80 1.08
C ALA A 30 -0.66 -11.81 -0.40
N LEU A 31 -1.60 -11.89 -1.34
CA LEU A 31 -1.34 -11.77 -2.77
C LEU A 31 -0.86 -10.36 -3.14
N ARG A 32 -1.54 -9.32 -2.65
CA ARG A 32 -1.14 -7.92 -2.86
C ARG A 32 0.27 -7.65 -2.35
N MET A 33 0.59 -8.11 -1.15
CA MET A 33 1.92 -7.95 -0.56
C MET A 33 3.01 -8.63 -1.38
N ARG A 34 2.75 -9.83 -1.93
CA ARG A 34 3.71 -10.53 -2.80
C ARG A 34 3.89 -9.84 -4.14
N ASN A 35 2.78 -9.45 -4.77
CA ASN A 35 2.80 -8.73 -6.04
C ASN A 35 3.49 -7.37 -5.88
N GLY A 36 3.11 -6.60 -4.87
CA GLY A 36 3.73 -5.32 -4.55
C GLY A 36 5.22 -5.42 -4.26
N HIS A 37 5.67 -6.48 -3.57
CA HIS A 37 7.10 -6.73 -3.36
C HIS A 37 7.86 -6.96 -4.67
N GLY A 38 7.32 -7.78 -5.57
CA GLY A 38 7.93 -8.02 -6.90
C GLY A 38 8.04 -6.73 -7.69
N LEU A 39 6.92 -6.04 -7.85
CA LEU A 39 6.84 -4.78 -8.60
C LEU A 39 7.71 -3.67 -7.99
N PHE A 40 7.79 -3.59 -6.65
CA PHE A 40 8.71 -2.66 -5.97
C PHE A 40 10.16 -2.94 -6.32
N ASN A 41 10.57 -4.20 -6.31
CA ASN A 41 11.94 -4.57 -6.67
C ASN A 41 12.28 -4.17 -8.11
N ASP A 42 11.35 -4.31 -9.03
CA ASP A 42 11.57 -4.04 -10.45
C ASP A 42 11.56 -2.54 -10.77
N ASN A 43 10.74 -1.74 -10.05
CA ASN A 43 10.49 -0.35 -10.43
C ASN A 43 11.05 0.69 -9.45
N CYS A 44 11.27 0.34 -8.18
CA CYS A 44 11.55 1.31 -7.12
C CYS A 44 12.89 1.07 -6.42
N SER A 45 13.34 -0.20 -6.36
CA SER A 45 14.48 -0.59 -5.53
C SER A 45 15.82 -0.02 -5.99
N ALA A 46 15.95 0.36 -7.27
CA ALA A 46 17.16 0.99 -7.80
C ALA A 46 17.51 2.29 -7.05
N CYS A 47 16.51 3.08 -6.67
CA CYS A 47 16.67 4.32 -5.92
C CYS A 47 16.44 4.10 -4.42
N HIS A 48 15.34 3.44 -4.05
CA HIS A 48 14.93 3.32 -2.65
C HIS A 48 15.55 2.12 -1.91
N GLN A 49 16.33 1.30 -2.60
CA GLN A 49 16.93 0.06 -2.13
C GLN A 49 15.88 -1.00 -1.78
N ARG A 50 16.25 -2.29 -1.84
CA ARG A 50 15.31 -3.40 -1.55
C ARG A 50 14.79 -3.43 -0.11
N ASN A 51 15.54 -2.84 0.81
CA ASN A 51 15.16 -2.71 2.22
C ASN A 51 14.49 -1.38 2.56
N GLY A 52 14.19 -0.55 1.56
CA GLY A 52 13.58 0.75 1.76
C GLY A 52 14.47 1.79 2.42
N ALA A 53 15.79 1.55 2.55
CA ALA A 53 16.69 2.48 3.22
C ALA A 53 16.99 3.76 2.43
N GLY A 54 16.77 3.75 1.12
CA GLY A 54 17.12 4.84 0.24
C GLY A 54 18.63 5.09 0.18
N LEU A 55 19.01 6.29 -0.19
CA LEU A 55 20.40 6.76 -0.19
C LEU A 55 20.43 8.14 0.47
N PRO A 56 21.12 8.30 1.60
CA PRO A 56 21.18 9.57 2.32
C PRO A 56 21.59 10.73 1.41
N GLY A 57 20.81 11.81 1.45
CA GLY A 57 21.03 13.02 0.65
C GLY A 57 20.58 12.94 -0.81
N ALA A 58 20.26 11.73 -1.34
CA ALA A 58 19.81 11.55 -2.72
C ALA A 58 18.40 10.97 -2.80
N PHE A 59 18.16 9.82 -2.18
CA PHE A 59 16.87 9.13 -2.26
C PHE A 59 16.28 8.91 -0.88
N PRO A 60 15.03 9.33 -0.64
CA PRO A 60 14.39 9.24 0.67
C PRO A 60 14.29 7.80 1.18
N ASN A 61 14.48 7.67 2.50
CA ASN A 61 14.21 6.44 3.22
C ASN A 61 12.69 6.19 3.26
N LEU A 62 12.28 5.00 2.85
CA LEU A 62 10.89 4.53 2.95
C LEU A 62 10.63 3.72 4.22
N ALA A 63 11.68 3.15 4.84
CA ALA A 63 11.57 2.36 6.05
C ALA A 63 11.27 3.26 7.26
N LYS A 64 10.23 2.93 8.05
CA LYS A 64 9.76 3.73 9.20
C LYS A 64 9.59 5.21 8.84
N SER A 65 9.05 5.50 7.66
CA SER A 65 8.94 6.86 7.14
C SER A 65 7.80 7.61 7.83
N ASP A 66 8.14 8.69 8.51
CA ASP A 66 7.18 9.63 9.09
C ASP A 66 6.31 10.30 8.01
N PHE A 67 6.91 10.61 6.85
CA PHE A 67 6.19 11.15 5.70
C PHE A 67 5.10 10.21 5.19
N LEU A 68 5.41 8.92 5.00
CA LEU A 68 4.44 7.92 4.54
C LEU A 68 3.33 7.68 5.56
N GLN A 69 3.64 7.76 6.85
CA GLN A 69 2.64 7.63 7.91
C GLN A 69 1.72 8.85 8.00
N ALA A 70 2.27 10.05 7.79
CA ALA A 70 1.49 11.29 7.84
C ALA A 70 0.59 11.48 6.61
N CYS A 71 1.03 11.04 5.42
CA CYS A 71 0.30 11.24 4.18
C CYS A 71 0.41 10.04 3.23
N PRO A 72 -0.29 8.92 3.49
CA PRO A 72 -0.30 7.77 2.57
C PRO A 72 -0.76 8.12 1.15
N THR A 73 -1.69 9.06 1.01
CA THR A 73 -2.20 9.53 -0.29
C THR A 73 -1.19 10.35 -1.08
N CYS A 74 -0.26 11.04 -0.40
CA CYS A 74 0.84 11.73 -1.08
C CYS A 74 1.76 10.74 -1.81
N ALA A 75 1.90 9.52 -1.29
CA ALA A 75 2.66 8.48 -1.95
C ALA A 75 2.05 8.07 -3.30
N ILE A 76 0.71 8.05 -3.41
CA ILE A 76 0.02 7.79 -4.67
C ILE A 76 0.35 8.89 -5.69
N ASP A 77 0.26 10.14 -5.26
CA ASP A 77 0.54 11.30 -6.12
C ASP A 77 1.99 11.27 -6.61
N PHE A 78 2.95 11.00 -5.74
CA PHE A 78 4.36 10.93 -6.10
C PHE A 78 4.68 9.82 -7.10
N VAL A 79 4.04 8.66 -6.98
CA VAL A 79 4.23 7.55 -7.93
C VAL A 79 3.58 7.84 -9.27
N VAL A 80 2.37 8.42 -9.26
CA VAL A 80 1.59 8.70 -10.48
C VAL A 80 2.16 9.88 -11.24
N ASN A 81 2.43 10.99 -10.55
CA ASN A 81 2.78 12.28 -11.15
C ASN A 81 4.26 12.63 -11.07
N GLY A 82 5.01 11.85 -10.27
CA GLY A 82 6.36 12.23 -9.89
C GLY A 82 6.37 13.35 -8.84
N HIS A 83 7.55 13.70 -8.39
CA HIS A 83 7.75 14.82 -7.47
C HIS A 83 9.08 15.50 -7.75
N THR A 84 9.08 16.82 -7.74
CA THR A 84 10.32 17.60 -7.81
C THR A 84 10.30 18.65 -6.70
N GLY A 85 11.42 18.76 -6.00
CA GLY A 85 11.59 19.71 -4.91
C GLY A 85 11.79 19.05 -3.55
N ARG A 86 11.75 19.87 -2.53
CA ARG A 86 12.13 19.49 -1.18
C ARG A 86 11.04 18.69 -0.47
N VAL A 87 11.41 17.53 0.05
CA VAL A 87 10.64 16.76 1.04
C VAL A 87 11.49 16.53 2.28
N ILE A 88 10.84 16.39 3.42
CA ILE A 88 11.51 16.02 4.69
C ILE A 88 11.00 14.63 5.07
N VAL A 89 11.92 13.69 5.28
CA VAL A 89 11.61 12.33 5.72
C VAL A 89 12.51 11.99 6.90
N ASN A 90 11.90 11.59 8.01
CA ASN A 90 12.59 11.29 9.27
C ASN A 90 13.55 12.43 9.71
N GLY A 91 13.07 13.68 9.58
CA GLY A 91 13.82 14.89 9.91
C GLY A 91 14.95 15.24 8.92
N ARG A 92 15.15 14.50 7.85
CA ARG A 92 16.19 14.77 6.84
C ARG A 92 15.58 15.39 5.58
N PRO A 93 16.14 16.48 5.08
CA PRO A 93 15.72 17.05 3.80
C PRO A 93 16.29 16.25 2.63
N TYR A 94 15.44 16.07 1.62
CA TYR A 94 15.81 15.57 0.29
C TYR A 94 15.28 16.58 -0.73
N ASP A 95 16.16 17.04 -1.61
CA ASP A 95 15.84 18.02 -2.64
C ASP A 95 16.24 17.44 -4.00
N GLY A 96 15.32 16.70 -4.59
CA GLY A 96 15.58 15.94 -5.80
C GLY A 96 14.35 15.82 -6.67
N SER A 97 14.43 14.91 -7.63
CA SER A 97 13.33 14.59 -8.53
C SER A 97 13.07 13.09 -8.52
N MET A 98 11.83 12.70 -8.23
CA MET A 98 11.30 11.38 -8.44
C MET A 98 10.49 11.42 -9.75
N PRO A 99 10.88 10.67 -10.77
CA PRO A 99 10.10 10.65 -12.02
C PRO A 99 8.74 9.97 -11.80
N PRO A 100 7.73 10.26 -12.63
CA PRO A 100 6.46 9.54 -12.61
C PRO A 100 6.71 8.10 -13.06
N ILE A 101 6.50 7.14 -12.17
CA ILE A 101 6.73 5.70 -12.42
C ILE A 101 5.45 5.02 -12.89
N GLY A 102 4.31 5.70 -12.75
CA GLY A 102 3.00 5.16 -13.10
C GLY A 102 2.78 4.86 -14.58
N THR A 103 3.69 5.28 -15.48
CA THR A 103 3.61 4.96 -16.90
C THR A 103 3.98 3.50 -17.12
N GLY A 104 3.04 2.70 -17.61
CA GLY A 104 3.24 1.27 -17.85
C GLY A 104 2.80 0.34 -16.71
N LEU A 105 2.39 0.91 -15.56
CA LEU A 105 1.79 0.18 -14.46
C LEU A 105 0.27 0.41 -14.44
N THR A 106 -0.48 -0.64 -14.13
CA THR A 106 -1.93 -0.52 -13.89
C THR A 106 -2.18 0.17 -12.54
N ASP A 107 -3.39 0.68 -12.34
CA ASP A 107 -3.78 1.26 -11.04
C ASP A 107 -3.69 0.23 -9.91
N GLN A 108 -3.95 -1.05 -10.21
CA GLN A 108 -3.81 -2.13 -9.24
C GLN A 108 -2.34 -2.44 -8.93
N ASP A 109 -1.44 -2.38 -9.90
CA ASP A 109 0.00 -2.59 -9.68
C ASP A 109 0.56 -1.52 -8.74
N ILE A 110 0.19 -0.25 -8.95
CA ILE A 110 0.58 0.85 -8.06
C ILE A 110 -0.02 0.68 -6.67
N ALA A 111 -1.29 0.27 -6.58
CA ALA A 111 -1.95 0.01 -5.32
C ALA A 111 -1.24 -1.11 -4.52
N ASP A 112 -0.83 -2.18 -5.19
CA ASP A 112 -0.11 -3.30 -4.58
C ASP A 112 1.30 -2.88 -4.14
N ILE A 113 2.04 -2.11 -4.95
CA ILE A 113 3.34 -1.53 -4.58
C ILE A 113 3.20 -0.68 -3.32
N LEU A 114 2.25 0.23 -3.28
CA LEU A 114 2.07 1.15 -2.16
C LEU A 114 1.57 0.43 -0.91
N THR A 115 0.69 -0.57 -1.06
CA THR A 115 0.29 -1.44 0.06
C THR A 115 1.52 -2.14 0.65
N TYR A 116 2.41 -2.68 -0.19
CA TYR A 116 3.65 -3.28 0.26
C TYR A 116 4.57 -2.29 0.98
N VAL A 117 4.83 -1.13 0.41
CA VAL A 117 5.69 -0.07 0.99
C VAL A 117 5.15 0.41 2.33
N LEU A 118 3.83 0.68 2.39
CA LEU A 118 3.16 1.17 3.60
C LEU A 118 3.07 0.13 4.72
N ASN A 119 3.36 -1.15 4.44
CA ASN A 119 3.30 -2.23 5.43
C ASN A 119 4.60 -3.04 5.54
N SER A 120 5.71 -2.47 5.06
CA SER A 120 7.05 -3.08 5.12
C SER A 120 8.00 -2.24 5.97
N TRP A 121 9.08 -2.86 6.40
CA TRP A 121 10.23 -2.21 7.07
C TRP A 121 9.85 -1.37 8.29
N GLY A 122 8.80 -1.77 9.02
CA GLY A 122 8.32 -1.08 10.22
C GLY A 122 7.35 0.07 9.94
N ASN A 123 6.84 0.18 8.72
CA ASN A 123 5.66 0.98 8.41
C ASN A 123 4.38 0.19 8.76
N HIS A 124 3.31 0.93 9.10
CA HIS A 124 1.97 0.39 9.39
C HIS A 124 0.93 1.34 8.79
N GLY A 125 0.57 1.10 7.54
CA GLY A 125 -0.35 1.95 6.78
C GLY A 125 -1.58 1.20 6.27
N PRO A 126 -2.50 1.92 5.62
CA PRO A 126 -3.68 1.32 5.01
C PRO A 126 -3.33 0.47 3.79
N VAL A 127 -4.26 -0.42 3.43
CA VAL A 127 -4.27 -1.05 2.11
C VAL A 127 -4.70 0.01 1.10
N VAL A 128 -3.89 0.20 0.07
CA VAL A 128 -4.23 1.09 -1.06
C VAL A 128 -5.05 0.31 -2.08
N THR A 129 -6.03 0.97 -2.69
CA THR A 129 -6.89 0.39 -3.72
C THR A 129 -6.60 0.97 -5.10
N GLY A 130 -6.83 0.18 -6.16
CA GLY A 130 -6.73 0.68 -7.53
C GLY A 130 -7.68 1.86 -7.81
N GLY A 131 -8.82 1.93 -7.10
CA GLY A 131 -9.75 3.05 -7.20
C GLY A 131 -9.18 4.39 -6.70
N GLU A 132 -8.39 4.37 -5.63
CA GLU A 132 -7.68 5.55 -5.11
C GLU A 132 -6.62 6.02 -6.11
N VAL A 133 -5.85 5.11 -6.67
CA VAL A 133 -4.85 5.40 -7.71
C VAL A 133 -5.52 6.00 -8.96
N ALA A 134 -6.60 5.37 -9.44
CA ALA A 134 -7.40 5.89 -10.56
C ALA A 134 -7.96 7.30 -10.30
N GLY A 135 -8.31 7.59 -9.05
CA GLY A 135 -8.75 8.92 -8.61
C GLY A 135 -7.67 9.97 -8.83
N VAL A 136 -6.44 9.70 -8.41
CA VAL A 136 -5.29 10.59 -8.58
C VAL A 136 -4.97 10.78 -10.07
N ARG A 137 -4.89 9.70 -10.86
CA ARG A 137 -4.65 9.80 -12.32
C ARG A 137 -5.64 10.72 -13.02
N ARG A 138 -6.94 10.60 -12.71
CA ARG A 138 -7.96 11.47 -13.29
C ARG A 138 -7.83 12.93 -12.86
N GLY A 139 -7.37 13.16 -11.63
CA GLY A 139 -7.10 14.51 -11.09
C GLY A 139 -5.92 15.18 -11.77
N SER A 140 -4.94 14.44 -12.21
CA SER A 140 -3.70 14.92 -12.84
C SER A 140 -3.88 15.33 -14.31
N GLY A 141 -4.97 14.91 -14.94
CA GLY A 141 -5.30 15.24 -16.33
C GLY A 141 -6.09 16.56 -16.52
N ARG A 142 -6.15 17.39 -15.47
CA ARG A 142 -6.85 18.68 -15.48
C ARG A 142 -5.91 19.85 -15.32
#